data_e0d089db127cbaa36bf4dc348024a53c
#
_entry.id   e0d089db127cbaa36bf4dc348024a53c
#
_cell.length_a   1.000
_cell.length_b   1.000
_cell.length_c   1.000
_cell.angle_alpha   90.00
_cell.angle_beta   90.00
_cell.angle_gamma   90.00
#
_symmetry.space_group_name_H-M   'P 1'
#
loop_
_entity.id
_entity.type
_entity.pdbx_description
1 polymer ?
#
loop_
_entity_poly.entity_id
_entity_poly.type
_entity_poly.pdbx_seq_one_letter_code
_entity_poly.pdbx_strand_id
1 'polypeptide(L)'
;MNYKHLHYFLQVAKLGGVLRASEQLRLSPQTISGQIQLLEEALGTPLFEKSGRGLALTDAGRMVLGYAEDIFSIGAELEEAVRDHPGRRKLLEFRVGVADAVPKTIACRLIEPAAQLSTPVRIICREWKLDTLLGELAMHRLDLVIADAPIPSAVSVRAFNHRLGGCGVSFFAAPSLFESYKGNFPACLDRAPLVLPAVESAVGQRLRAWLQARSLHPRIVCECDDSALAKEFGRRGLGIFIGPTVLERDIEKKYGVRALGATPEVMEEFFAISVERRITHPCVTAITEAARNDLFAPPPARKRARRATA
;
A
#
# COMPACT_ATOMS: atom_id res chain seq x y z
N MET A 1 -15.03 -18.60 -27.13
CA MET A 1 -14.90 -19.01 -25.71
C MET A 1 -16.28 -18.94 -25.05
N ASN A 2 -16.68 -19.97 -24.28
CA ASN A 2 -17.95 -20.00 -23.56
C ASN A 2 -17.71 -19.75 -22.07
N TYR A 3 -18.35 -18.69 -21.51
CA TYR A 3 -18.18 -18.33 -20.11
C TYR A 3 -18.67 -19.40 -19.12
N LYS A 4 -19.65 -20.24 -19.50
CA LYS A 4 -20.11 -21.34 -18.68
C LYS A 4 -19.05 -22.44 -18.55
N HIS A 5 -18.31 -22.72 -19.62
CA HIS A 5 -17.17 -23.64 -19.59
C HIS A 5 -16.03 -23.08 -18.71
N LEU A 6 -15.75 -21.78 -18.85
CA LEU A 6 -14.76 -21.09 -18.03
C LEU A 6 -15.14 -21.12 -16.53
N HIS A 7 -16.44 -20.99 -16.21
CA HIS A 7 -16.94 -21.13 -14.84
C HIS A 7 -16.69 -22.53 -14.27
N TYR A 8 -16.95 -23.59 -15.04
CA TYR A 8 -16.68 -24.95 -14.58
C TYR A 8 -15.18 -25.18 -14.35
N PHE A 9 -14.33 -24.69 -15.25
CA PHE A 9 -12.90 -24.73 -15.06
C PHE A 9 -12.48 -24.04 -13.75
N LEU A 10 -12.98 -22.82 -13.50
CA LEU A 10 -12.70 -22.04 -12.28
C LEU A 10 -13.11 -22.83 -11.03
N GLN A 11 -14.30 -23.44 -11.03
CA GLN A 11 -14.77 -24.21 -9.87
C GLN A 11 -13.91 -25.45 -9.61
N VAL A 12 -13.52 -26.19 -10.67
CA VAL A 12 -12.65 -27.35 -10.54
C VAL A 12 -11.27 -26.97 -10.02
N ALA A 13 -10.71 -25.86 -10.51
CA ALA A 13 -9.42 -25.35 -10.05
C ALA A 13 -9.45 -24.94 -8.57
N LYS A 14 -10.50 -24.21 -8.14
CA LYS A 14 -10.66 -23.74 -6.75
C LYS A 14 -10.93 -24.87 -5.75
N LEU A 15 -11.71 -25.85 -6.14
CA LEU A 15 -12.11 -26.95 -5.25
C LEU A 15 -11.13 -28.13 -5.28
N GLY A 16 -10.11 -28.05 -6.15
CA GLY A 16 -9.05 -29.04 -6.23
C GLY A 16 -9.51 -30.38 -6.83
N GLY A 17 -10.55 -30.36 -7.69
CA GLY A 17 -10.98 -31.56 -8.44
C GLY A 17 -12.42 -31.59 -8.93
N VAL A 18 -12.64 -32.39 -9.96
CA VAL A 18 -13.94 -32.48 -10.65
C VAL A 18 -15.05 -33.02 -9.73
N LEU A 19 -14.76 -33.99 -8.86
CA LEU A 19 -15.77 -34.54 -7.95
C LEU A 19 -16.34 -33.49 -6.99
N ARG A 20 -15.48 -32.73 -6.32
CA ARG A 20 -15.91 -31.66 -5.42
C ARG A 20 -16.69 -30.57 -6.15
N ALA A 21 -16.25 -30.22 -7.36
CA ALA A 21 -16.97 -29.26 -8.20
C ALA A 21 -18.33 -29.78 -8.63
N SER A 22 -18.45 -31.07 -8.93
CA SER A 22 -19.71 -31.69 -9.32
C SER A 22 -20.75 -31.68 -8.19
N GLU A 23 -20.34 -31.94 -6.97
CA GLU A 23 -21.19 -31.87 -5.78
C GLU A 23 -21.70 -30.42 -5.55
N GLN A 24 -20.82 -29.46 -5.62
CA GLN A 24 -21.19 -28.06 -5.40
C GLN A 24 -22.10 -27.50 -6.49
N LEU A 25 -21.84 -27.87 -7.75
CA LEU A 25 -22.60 -27.39 -8.91
C LEU A 25 -23.86 -28.23 -9.18
N ARG A 26 -24.04 -29.35 -8.47
CA ARG A 26 -25.12 -30.31 -8.66
C ARG A 26 -25.20 -30.82 -10.12
N LEU A 27 -24.04 -31.15 -10.69
CA LEU A 27 -23.85 -31.66 -12.02
C LEU A 27 -23.11 -33.01 -11.99
N SER A 28 -23.20 -33.80 -13.04
CA SER A 28 -22.39 -35.02 -13.11
C SER A 28 -20.91 -34.69 -13.37
N PRO A 29 -19.96 -35.50 -12.83
CA PRO A 29 -18.54 -35.32 -13.12
C PRO A 29 -18.21 -35.37 -14.62
N GLN A 30 -18.92 -36.24 -15.37
CA GLN A 30 -18.77 -36.37 -16.82
C GLN A 30 -19.17 -35.07 -17.54
N THR A 31 -20.26 -34.44 -17.11
CA THR A 31 -20.69 -33.15 -17.67
C THR A 31 -19.60 -32.07 -17.49
N ILE A 32 -19.06 -31.94 -16.27
CA ILE A 32 -18.04 -30.95 -15.99
C ILE A 32 -16.77 -31.22 -16.79
N SER A 33 -16.31 -32.48 -16.81
CA SER A 33 -15.11 -32.85 -17.56
C SER A 33 -15.26 -32.57 -19.06
N GLY A 34 -16.42 -32.93 -19.65
CA GLY A 34 -16.70 -32.66 -21.07
C GLY A 34 -16.75 -31.16 -21.40
N GLN A 35 -17.28 -30.34 -20.49
CA GLN A 35 -17.30 -28.86 -20.68
C GLN A 35 -15.92 -28.23 -20.55
N ILE A 36 -15.06 -28.75 -19.67
CA ILE A 36 -13.67 -28.31 -19.55
C ILE A 36 -12.89 -28.70 -20.82
N GLN A 37 -13.09 -29.93 -21.33
CA GLN A 37 -12.46 -30.35 -22.58
C GLN A 37 -12.84 -29.43 -23.75
N LEU A 38 -14.12 -29.05 -23.90
CA LEU A 38 -14.55 -28.06 -24.90
C LEU A 38 -13.89 -26.68 -24.71
N LEU A 39 -13.56 -26.29 -23.48
CA LEU A 39 -12.79 -25.07 -23.23
C LEU A 39 -11.34 -25.22 -23.69
N GLU A 40 -10.71 -26.35 -23.37
CA GLU A 40 -9.33 -26.67 -23.77
C GLU A 40 -9.21 -26.73 -25.30
N GLU A 41 -10.16 -27.36 -25.98
CA GLU A 41 -10.24 -27.37 -27.44
C GLU A 41 -10.38 -25.93 -28.02
N ALA A 42 -11.24 -25.10 -27.43
CA ALA A 42 -11.45 -23.73 -27.88
C ALA A 42 -10.23 -22.82 -27.63
N LEU A 43 -9.39 -23.14 -26.66
CA LEU A 43 -8.14 -22.42 -26.34
C LEU A 43 -6.90 -23.03 -27.01
N GLY A 44 -7.03 -24.25 -27.55
CA GLY A 44 -5.96 -24.97 -28.24
C GLY A 44 -4.85 -25.46 -27.29
N THR A 45 -5.13 -25.57 -25.98
CA THR A 45 -4.15 -25.98 -24.97
C THR A 45 -4.82 -26.66 -23.78
N PRO A 46 -4.20 -27.71 -23.19
CA PRO A 46 -4.71 -28.33 -21.97
C PRO A 46 -4.52 -27.39 -20.78
N LEU A 47 -5.54 -27.32 -19.92
CA LEU A 47 -5.53 -26.49 -18.70
C LEU A 47 -5.23 -27.33 -17.46
N PHE A 48 -5.52 -28.64 -17.52
CA PHE A 48 -5.22 -29.60 -16.47
C PHE A 48 -4.30 -30.69 -16.96
N GLU A 49 -3.50 -31.22 -16.05
CA GLU A 49 -2.67 -32.41 -16.23
C GLU A 49 -2.88 -33.40 -15.09
N LYS A 50 -2.61 -34.67 -15.34
CA LYS A 50 -2.67 -35.70 -14.30
C LYS A 50 -1.50 -35.57 -13.36
N SER A 51 -1.78 -35.44 -12.06
CA SER A 51 -0.77 -35.43 -11.01
C SER A 51 -1.10 -36.46 -9.95
N GLY A 52 -0.43 -37.61 -10.02
CA GLY A 52 -0.70 -38.75 -9.15
C GLY A 52 -2.17 -39.25 -9.29
N ARG A 53 -2.93 -39.19 -8.19
CA ARG A 53 -4.36 -39.55 -8.18
C ARG A 53 -5.30 -38.37 -8.45
N GLY A 54 -4.76 -37.18 -8.74
CA GLY A 54 -5.52 -35.92 -8.88
C GLY A 54 -5.27 -35.22 -10.21
N LEU A 55 -5.81 -34.00 -10.30
CA LEU A 55 -5.61 -33.04 -11.38
C LEU A 55 -4.76 -31.87 -10.84
N ALA A 56 -3.75 -31.47 -11.61
CA ALA A 56 -2.98 -30.25 -11.39
C ALA A 56 -3.20 -29.28 -12.55
N LEU A 57 -3.04 -27.99 -12.31
CA LEU A 57 -3.06 -26.98 -13.36
C LEU A 57 -1.77 -27.01 -14.16
N THR A 58 -1.87 -26.94 -15.48
CA THR A 58 -0.75 -26.64 -16.37
C THR A 58 -0.32 -25.16 -16.21
N ASP A 59 0.77 -24.75 -16.86
CA ASP A 59 1.15 -23.31 -16.91
C ASP A 59 0.05 -22.48 -17.59
N ALA A 60 -0.52 -23.00 -18.68
CA ALA A 60 -1.68 -22.39 -19.33
C ALA A 60 -2.90 -22.35 -18.40
N GLY A 61 -3.14 -23.43 -17.64
CA GLY A 61 -4.20 -23.48 -16.63
C GLY A 61 -4.04 -22.42 -15.54
N ARG A 62 -2.84 -22.20 -15.04
CA ARG A 62 -2.56 -21.13 -14.05
C ARG A 62 -2.84 -19.74 -14.61
N MET A 63 -2.43 -19.50 -15.86
CA MET A 63 -2.71 -18.23 -16.54
C MET A 63 -4.23 -18.03 -16.73
N VAL A 64 -4.93 -19.04 -17.25
CA VAL A 64 -6.39 -18.98 -17.47
C VAL A 64 -7.16 -18.85 -16.16
N LEU A 65 -6.68 -19.45 -15.06
CA LEU A 65 -7.28 -19.28 -13.74
C LEU A 65 -7.31 -17.80 -13.30
N GLY A 66 -6.20 -17.09 -13.46
CA GLY A 66 -6.15 -15.66 -13.14
C GLY A 66 -7.17 -14.85 -13.95
N TYR A 67 -7.21 -15.06 -15.27
CA TYR A 67 -8.21 -14.39 -16.11
C TYR A 67 -9.66 -14.78 -15.79
N ALA A 68 -9.91 -16.05 -15.44
CA ALA A 68 -11.25 -16.49 -15.05
C ALA A 68 -11.69 -15.82 -13.74
N GLU A 69 -10.80 -15.69 -12.75
CA GLU A 69 -11.10 -14.98 -11.50
C GLU A 69 -11.45 -13.52 -11.76
N ASP A 70 -10.68 -12.82 -12.57
CA ASP A 70 -10.94 -11.42 -12.96
C ASP A 70 -12.32 -11.27 -13.64
N ILE A 71 -12.61 -12.12 -14.62
CA ILE A 71 -13.87 -12.08 -15.40
C ILE A 71 -15.07 -12.29 -14.48
N PHE A 72 -15.03 -13.27 -13.58
CA PHE A 72 -16.18 -13.57 -12.71
C PHE A 72 -16.28 -12.59 -11.55
N SER A 73 -15.19 -11.96 -11.12
CA SER A 73 -15.21 -10.83 -10.17
C SER A 73 -15.94 -9.62 -10.79
N ILE A 74 -15.56 -9.23 -12.00
CA ILE A 74 -16.21 -8.14 -12.73
C ILE A 74 -17.69 -8.47 -13.01
N GLY A 75 -17.99 -9.73 -13.33
CA GLY A 75 -19.38 -10.20 -13.51
C GLY A 75 -20.21 -10.06 -12.24
N ALA A 76 -19.67 -10.41 -11.09
CA ALA A 76 -20.33 -10.23 -9.80
C ALA A 76 -20.55 -8.76 -9.45
N GLU A 77 -19.57 -7.90 -9.73
CA GLU A 77 -19.68 -6.44 -9.56
C GLU A 77 -20.78 -5.86 -10.45
N LEU A 78 -20.89 -6.31 -11.69
CA LEU A 78 -21.97 -5.92 -12.61
C LEU A 78 -23.34 -6.32 -12.07
N GLU A 79 -23.50 -7.58 -11.62
CA GLU A 79 -24.76 -8.05 -11.04
C GLU A 79 -25.16 -7.23 -9.81
N GLU A 80 -24.21 -6.92 -8.95
CA GLU A 80 -24.40 -6.09 -7.77
C GLU A 80 -24.79 -4.66 -8.17
N ALA A 81 -24.10 -4.07 -9.14
CA ALA A 81 -24.38 -2.74 -9.66
C ALA A 81 -25.79 -2.62 -10.28
N VAL A 82 -26.28 -3.69 -10.94
CA VAL A 82 -27.62 -3.73 -11.55
C VAL A 82 -28.73 -4.00 -10.52
N ARG A 83 -28.45 -4.81 -9.49
CA ARG A 83 -29.43 -5.08 -8.40
C ARG A 83 -29.72 -3.87 -7.52
N ASP A 84 -28.81 -2.92 -7.49
CA ASP A 84 -28.98 -1.69 -6.72
C ASP A 84 -29.98 -0.74 -7.41
N HIS A 85 -31.26 -0.86 -7.02
CA HIS A 85 -32.32 0.05 -7.47
C HIS A 85 -32.05 1.50 -7.06
N PRO A 86 -32.40 2.51 -7.91
CA PRO A 86 -32.27 3.93 -7.58
C PRO A 86 -33.21 4.32 -6.44
N GLY A 87 -32.71 4.29 -5.21
CA GLY A 87 -33.48 4.64 -3.99
C GLY A 87 -32.78 4.28 -2.68
N ARG A 88 -31.89 3.31 -2.66
CA ARG A 88 -31.00 3.07 -1.51
C ARG A 88 -29.68 3.79 -1.75
N ARG A 89 -29.32 4.71 -0.87
CA ARG A 89 -27.97 5.29 -0.85
C ARG A 89 -26.98 4.14 -0.78
N LYS A 90 -26.31 3.84 -1.90
CA LYS A 90 -25.32 2.75 -2.01
C LYS A 90 -24.21 3.06 -1.02
N LEU A 91 -24.02 2.18 -0.05
CA LEU A 91 -22.83 2.20 0.81
C LEU A 91 -21.68 1.67 -0.02
N LEU A 92 -20.78 2.53 -0.48
CA LEU A 92 -19.59 2.13 -1.21
C LEU A 92 -18.62 1.45 -0.23
N GLU A 93 -18.30 0.19 -0.42
CA GLU A 93 -17.25 -0.49 0.31
C GLU A 93 -15.90 -0.21 -0.36
N PHE A 94 -14.95 0.27 0.42
CA PHE A 94 -13.59 0.58 -0.05
C PHE A 94 -12.57 -0.14 0.81
N ARG A 95 -11.85 -1.09 0.23
CA ARG A 95 -10.87 -1.95 0.90
C ARG A 95 -9.47 -1.44 0.60
N VAL A 96 -8.83 -0.85 1.59
CA VAL A 96 -7.50 -0.28 1.45
C VAL A 96 -6.48 -1.03 2.29
N GLY A 97 -5.38 -1.44 1.65
CA GLY A 97 -4.19 -1.96 2.32
C GLY A 97 -3.20 -0.83 2.60
N VAL A 98 -2.58 -0.83 3.76
CA VAL A 98 -1.52 0.11 4.13
C VAL A 98 -0.29 -0.70 4.51
N ALA A 99 0.84 -0.45 3.85
CA ALA A 99 2.09 -1.08 4.22
C ALA A 99 2.51 -0.66 5.64
N ASP A 100 3.04 -1.60 6.42
CA ASP A 100 3.42 -1.41 7.82
C ASP A 100 4.45 -0.28 8.02
N ALA A 101 5.32 -0.05 7.04
CA ALA A 101 6.29 1.04 7.02
C ALA A 101 5.66 2.43 6.86
N VAL A 102 4.41 2.54 6.36
CA VAL A 102 3.74 3.84 6.18
C VAL A 102 3.31 4.41 7.53
N PRO A 103 3.72 5.64 7.88
CA PRO A 103 3.29 6.25 9.13
C PRO A 103 1.77 6.39 9.24
N LYS A 104 1.17 5.97 10.36
CA LYS A 104 -0.29 5.93 10.57
C LYS A 104 -0.97 7.28 10.32
N THR A 105 -0.29 8.38 10.68
CA THR A 105 -0.82 9.73 10.45
C THR A 105 -0.84 10.08 8.96
N ILE A 106 0.16 9.63 8.18
CA ILE A 106 0.16 9.77 6.71
C ILE A 106 -0.99 8.96 6.13
N ALA A 107 -1.11 7.68 6.51
CA ALA A 107 -2.20 6.81 6.03
C ALA A 107 -3.58 7.41 6.33
N CYS A 108 -3.78 7.90 7.55
CA CYS A 108 -5.05 8.55 7.95
C CYS A 108 -5.36 9.78 7.08
N ARG A 109 -4.40 10.70 6.91
CA ARG A 109 -4.60 11.90 6.09
C ARG A 109 -4.83 11.58 4.61
N LEU A 110 -4.22 10.51 4.09
CA LEU A 110 -4.46 10.07 2.71
C LEU A 110 -5.86 9.45 2.54
N ILE A 111 -6.33 8.67 3.52
CA ILE A 111 -7.58 7.91 3.42
C ILE A 111 -8.80 8.76 3.80
N GLU A 112 -8.66 9.73 4.71
CA GLU A 112 -9.75 10.57 5.22
C GLU A 112 -10.62 11.20 4.11
N PRO A 113 -10.10 11.74 2.99
CA PRO A 113 -10.90 12.30 1.91
C PRO A 113 -11.89 11.30 1.29
N ALA A 114 -11.57 10.01 1.28
CA ALA A 114 -12.49 8.98 0.79
C ALA A 114 -13.71 8.82 1.69
N ALA A 115 -13.59 9.06 3.00
CA ALA A 115 -14.71 9.05 3.93
C ALA A 115 -15.61 10.30 3.81
N GLN A 116 -15.12 11.36 3.20
CA GLN A 116 -15.83 12.64 3.04
C GLN A 116 -16.57 12.78 1.71
N LEU A 117 -16.60 11.73 0.89
CA LEU A 117 -17.33 11.72 -0.36
C LEU A 117 -18.85 11.89 -0.11
N SER A 118 -19.56 12.46 -1.09
CA SER A 118 -21.02 12.63 -1.03
C SER A 118 -21.79 11.29 -0.94
N THR A 119 -21.22 10.24 -1.50
CA THR A 119 -21.71 8.87 -1.34
C THR A 119 -21.19 8.29 -0.02
N PRO A 120 -22.02 7.67 0.81
CA PRO A 120 -21.57 7.01 2.04
C PRO A 120 -20.54 5.91 1.73
N VAL A 121 -19.36 5.97 2.37
CA VAL A 121 -18.26 5.01 2.16
C VAL A 121 -18.03 4.22 3.45
N ARG A 122 -17.93 2.90 3.34
CA ARG A 122 -17.41 2.01 4.37
C ARG A 122 -15.97 1.66 4.06
N ILE A 123 -15.04 2.23 4.81
CA ILE A 123 -13.63 1.94 4.64
C ILE A 123 -13.25 0.70 5.44
N ILE A 124 -12.61 -0.27 4.78
CA ILE A 124 -11.99 -1.46 5.40
C ILE A 124 -10.50 -1.31 5.23
N CYS A 125 -9.80 -0.97 6.30
CA CYS A 125 -8.35 -0.80 6.30
C CYS A 125 -7.66 -2.06 6.81
N ARG A 126 -6.64 -2.54 6.07
CA ARG A 126 -5.77 -3.65 6.45
C ARG A 126 -4.32 -3.18 6.48
N GLU A 127 -3.55 -3.69 7.42
CA GLU A 127 -2.14 -3.36 7.55
C GLU A 127 -1.32 -4.65 7.57
N TRP A 128 -0.44 -4.78 6.56
CA TRP A 128 0.47 -5.90 6.41
C TRP A 128 1.76 -5.46 5.69
N LYS A 129 2.72 -6.39 5.53
CA LYS A 129 3.87 -6.19 4.66
C LYS A 129 3.45 -6.02 3.21
N LEU A 130 4.21 -5.23 2.45
CA LEU A 130 3.87 -4.88 1.06
C LEU A 130 3.61 -6.12 0.18
N ASP A 131 4.43 -7.18 0.30
CA ASP A 131 4.28 -8.39 -0.50
C ASP A 131 2.93 -9.09 -0.25
N THR A 132 2.49 -9.14 1.02
CA THR A 132 1.17 -9.69 1.38
C THR A 132 0.05 -8.84 0.79
N LEU A 133 0.17 -7.51 0.89
CA LEU A 133 -0.82 -6.58 0.34
C LEU A 133 -0.92 -6.68 -1.18
N LEU A 134 0.20 -6.84 -1.88
CA LEU A 134 0.22 -7.03 -3.33
C LEU A 134 -0.46 -8.34 -3.73
N GLY A 135 -0.30 -9.40 -2.94
CA GLY A 135 -1.03 -10.66 -3.15
C GLY A 135 -2.55 -10.49 -3.01
N GLU A 136 -3.01 -9.79 -1.97
CA GLU A 136 -4.44 -9.50 -1.76
C GLU A 136 -5.02 -8.55 -2.82
N LEU A 137 -4.22 -7.58 -3.27
CA LEU A 137 -4.59 -6.69 -4.38
C LEU A 137 -4.74 -7.46 -5.70
N ALA A 138 -3.83 -8.38 -6.00
CA ALA A 138 -3.91 -9.23 -7.19
C ALA A 138 -5.13 -10.17 -7.18
N MET A 139 -5.61 -10.55 -6.00
CA MET A 139 -6.83 -11.35 -5.81
C MET A 139 -8.10 -10.50 -5.71
N HIS A 140 -8.05 -9.19 -6.02
CA HIS A 140 -9.17 -8.24 -5.90
C HIS A 140 -9.83 -8.21 -4.51
N ARG A 141 -9.06 -8.53 -3.45
CA ARG A 141 -9.50 -8.41 -2.06
C ARG A 141 -9.21 -7.04 -1.45
N LEU A 142 -8.37 -6.26 -2.14
CA LEU A 142 -8.11 -4.86 -1.88
C LEU A 142 -8.35 -4.05 -3.16
N ASP A 143 -8.86 -2.84 -3.01
CA ASP A 143 -9.09 -1.89 -4.10
C ASP A 143 -7.87 -0.99 -4.30
N LEU A 144 -7.09 -0.77 -3.22
CA LEU A 144 -5.92 0.08 -3.20
C LEU A 144 -4.90 -0.41 -2.18
N VAL A 145 -3.62 -0.26 -2.48
CA VAL A 145 -2.52 -0.37 -1.50
C VAL A 145 -1.78 0.96 -1.41
N ILE A 146 -1.57 1.46 -0.19
CA ILE A 146 -0.72 2.62 0.10
C ILE A 146 0.61 2.09 0.64
N ALA A 147 1.72 2.47 0.01
CA ALA A 147 3.07 1.98 0.33
C ALA A 147 4.09 3.12 0.36
N ASP A 148 5.22 2.89 1.04
CA ASP A 148 6.40 3.77 1.10
C ASP A 148 7.44 3.49 0.01
N ALA A 149 7.15 2.49 -0.84
CA ALA A 149 7.97 2.10 -1.98
C ALA A 149 7.09 1.64 -3.16
N PRO A 150 7.58 1.72 -4.39
CA PRO A 150 6.91 1.15 -5.55
C PRO A 150 6.94 -0.39 -5.51
N ILE A 151 6.14 -1.03 -6.36
CA ILE A 151 6.16 -2.49 -6.54
C ILE A 151 7.59 -2.93 -6.85
N PRO A 152 8.17 -3.86 -6.06
CA PRO A 152 9.50 -4.39 -6.33
C PRO A 152 9.55 -5.07 -7.70
N SER A 153 10.64 -4.87 -8.46
CA SER A 153 10.82 -5.45 -9.80
C SER A 153 10.81 -6.99 -9.82
N ALA A 154 11.10 -7.62 -8.68
CA ALA A 154 11.07 -9.06 -8.52
C ALA A 154 9.65 -9.63 -8.34
N VAL A 155 8.65 -8.79 -8.06
CA VAL A 155 7.26 -9.21 -7.82
C VAL A 155 6.48 -9.12 -9.12
N SER A 156 6.00 -10.26 -9.60
CA SER A 156 5.18 -10.33 -10.82
C SER A 156 3.68 -10.15 -10.47
N VAL A 157 3.28 -8.90 -10.25
CA VAL A 157 1.88 -8.54 -10.02
C VAL A 157 1.43 -7.58 -11.10
N ARG A 158 0.24 -7.81 -11.66
CA ARG A 158 -0.37 -6.91 -12.65
C ARG A 158 -1.04 -5.72 -11.94
N ALA A 159 -0.20 -4.79 -11.46
CA ALA A 159 -0.65 -3.58 -10.79
C ALA A 159 0.21 -2.38 -11.24
N PHE A 160 -0.27 -1.17 -10.93
CA PHE A 160 0.33 0.09 -11.36
C PHE A 160 0.65 0.96 -10.16
N ASN A 161 1.85 1.56 -10.18
CA ASN A 161 2.28 2.54 -9.19
C ASN A 161 1.79 3.94 -9.58
N HIS A 162 1.09 4.59 -8.67
CA HIS A 162 0.71 6.01 -8.77
C HIS A 162 1.43 6.76 -7.65
N ARG A 163 2.43 7.56 -8.00
CA ARG A 163 3.16 8.35 -7.01
C ARG A 163 2.22 9.40 -6.40
N LEU A 164 2.00 9.32 -5.08
CA LEU A 164 1.20 10.28 -4.31
C LEU A 164 1.98 11.55 -3.99
N GLY A 165 3.25 11.39 -3.63
CA GLY A 165 4.16 12.46 -3.29
C GLY A 165 5.29 11.98 -2.39
N GLY A 166 5.96 12.92 -1.76
CA GLY A 166 7.05 12.63 -0.82
C GLY A 166 7.51 13.88 -0.09
N CYS A 167 8.26 13.66 0.97
CA CYS A 167 8.84 14.74 1.77
C CYS A 167 10.18 14.31 2.37
N GLY A 168 10.94 15.28 2.86
CA GLY A 168 12.13 15.00 3.65
C GLY A 168 11.79 14.48 5.05
N VAL A 169 12.83 14.30 5.87
CA VAL A 169 12.68 13.90 7.27
C VAL A 169 13.15 14.99 8.22
N SER A 170 12.45 15.13 9.35
CA SER A 170 12.86 15.93 10.50
C SER A 170 13.36 15.01 11.61
N PHE A 171 14.33 15.48 12.39
CA PHE A 171 14.91 14.78 13.53
C PHE A 171 14.34 15.35 14.82
N PHE A 172 13.76 14.50 15.65
CA PHE A 172 13.03 14.89 16.85
C PHE A 172 13.73 14.39 18.11
N ALA A 173 13.72 15.21 19.14
CA ALA A 173 14.24 14.88 20.46
C ALA A 173 13.25 15.26 21.56
N ALA A 174 13.21 14.46 22.63
CA ALA A 174 12.57 14.86 23.89
C ALA A 174 13.25 16.13 24.44
N PRO A 175 12.57 16.98 25.23
CA PRO A 175 13.12 18.23 25.72
C PRO A 175 14.50 18.11 26.37
N SER A 176 14.75 17.07 27.15
CA SER A 176 16.06 16.81 27.78
C SER A 176 17.16 16.57 26.75
N LEU A 177 16.92 15.74 25.76
CA LEU A 177 17.86 15.48 24.66
C LEU A 177 18.00 16.69 23.74
N PHE A 178 16.92 17.40 23.49
CA PHE A 178 16.97 18.61 22.65
C PHE A 178 17.96 19.62 23.21
N GLU A 179 17.92 19.91 24.50
CA GLU A 179 18.86 20.88 25.12
C GLU A 179 20.32 20.42 25.03
N SER A 180 20.57 19.12 25.05
CA SER A 180 21.94 18.56 24.96
C SER A 180 22.48 18.54 23.51
N TYR A 181 21.60 18.42 22.51
CA TYR A 181 21.98 18.25 21.10
C TYR A 181 21.49 19.38 20.19
N LYS A 182 20.83 20.43 20.74
CA LYS A 182 20.53 21.65 19.96
C LYS A 182 21.83 22.31 19.51
N GLY A 183 21.97 22.61 18.23
CA GLY A 183 23.17 23.20 17.70
C GLY A 183 23.24 23.17 16.19
N ASN A 184 24.46 23.05 15.68
CA ASN A 184 24.68 23.05 14.24
C ASN A 184 24.21 21.72 13.60
N PHE A 185 22.99 21.69 13.10
CA PHE A 185 22.47 20.57 12.36
C PHE A 185 23.13 20.49 10.96
N PRO A 186 23.55 19.30 10.46
CA PRO A 186 23.38 17.98 11.07
C PRO A 186 24.55 17.51 11.97
N ALA A 187 25.59 18.33 12.17
CA ALA A 187 26.78 17.92 12.95
C ALA A 187 26.44 17.52 14.40
N CYS A 188 25.37 18.09 14.98
CA CYS A 188 24.90 17.73 16.33
C CYS A 188 24.44 16.27 16.46
N LEU A 189 24.26 15.55 15.35
CA LEU A 189 23.90 14.13 15.36
C LEU A 189 25.10 13.20 15.59
N ASP A 190 26.34 13.71 15.44
CA ASP A 190 27.51 12.87 15.69
C ASP A 190 27.54 12.45 17.16
N ARG A 191 27.74 11.14 17.40
CA ARG A 191 27.69 10.50 18.73
C ARG A 191 26.36 10.64 19.49
N ALA A 192 25.34 11.30 18.93
CA ALA A 192 24.03 11.41 19.52
C ALA A 192 23.32 10.04 19.57
N PRO A 193 22.49 9.76 20.61
CA PRO A 193 21.70 8.54 20.64
C PRO A 193 20.58 8.60 19.59
N LEU A 194 20.57 7.67 18.63
CA LEU A 194 19.55 7.59 17.59
C LEU A 194 18.71 6.32 17.69
N VAL A 195 17.41 6.50 17.49
CA VAL A 195 16.44 5.42 17.20
C VAL A 195 16.24 5.40 15.69
N LEU A 196 16.68 4.34 15.03
CA LEU A 196 16.62 4.22 13.58
C LEU A 196 15.41 3.39 13.12
N PRO A 197 14.88 3.68 11.93
CA PRO A 197 14.03 2.74 11.20
C PRO A 197 14.83 1.48 10.85
N ALA A 198 14.14 0.34 10.69
CA ALA A 198 14.75 -0.91 10.29
C ALA A 198 15.56 -0.77 8.99
N VAL A 199 16.56 -1.64 8.86
CA VAL A 199 17.47 -1.62 7.72
C VAL A 199 16.76 -1.98 6.41
N GLU A 200 15.68 -2.76 6.48
CA GLU A 200 14.86 -3.17 5.35
C GLU A 200 13.96 -2.05 4.81
N SER A 201 13.66 -1.03 5.64
CA SER A 201 12.81 0.08 5.21
C SER A 201 13.54 1.01 4.23
N ALA A 202 12.82 1.53 3.24
CA ALA A 202 13.38 2.45 2.25
C ALA A 202 13.99 3.72 2.90
N VAL A 203 13.31 4.29 3.89
CA VAL A 203 13.81 5.47 4.62
C VAL A 203 14.99 5.12 5.51
N GLY A 204 15.02 3.92 6.11
CA GLY A 204 16.14 3.44 6.93
C GLY A 204 17.44 3.31 6.13
N GLN A 205 17.37 2.78 4.91
CA GLN A 205 18.51 2.69 4.00
C GLN A 205 19.03 4.07 3.59
N ARG A 206 18.12 4.97 3.17
CA ARG A 206 18.47 6.35 2.77
C ARG A 206 19.09 7.12 3.92
N LEU A 207 18.57 6.96 5.15
CA LEU A 207 19.12 7.63 6.34
C LEU A 207 20.53 7.16 6.67
N ARG A 208 20.78 5.84 6.62
CA ARG A 208 22.14 5.30 6.85
C ARG A 208 23.13 5.78 5.81
N ALA A 209 22.76 5.79 4.54
CA ALA A 209 23.58 6.31 3.46
C ALA A 209 23.86 7.81 3.64
N TRP A 210 22.87 8.59 4.07
CA TRP A 210 23.01 10.02 4.35
C TRP A 210 23.94 10.32 5.52
N LEU A 211 23.85 9.55 6.62
CA LEU A 211 24.75 9.65 7.77
C LEU A 211 26.19 9.32 7.37
N GLN A 212 26.37 8.22 6.62
CA GLN A 212 27.70 7.79 6.14
C GLN A 212 28.33 8.83 5.21
N ALA A 213 27.59 9.38 4.26
CA ALA A 213 28.08 10.40 3.33
C ALA A 213 28.56 11.68 4.04
N ARG A 214 28.10 11.91 5.28
CA ARG A 214 28.51 13.07 6.11
C ARG A 214 29.49 12.73 7.21
N SER A 215 29.98 11.48 7.24
CA SER A 215 30.87 10.98 8.29
C SER A 215 30.30 11.20 9.71
N LEU A 216 28.97 11.08 9.84
CA LEU A 216 28.28 11.16 11.13
C LEU A 216 28.13 9.74 11.71
N HIS A 217 28.57 9.56 12.96
CA HIS A 217 28.63 8.29 13.68
C HIS A 217 27.75 8.36 14.95
N PRO A 218 26.43 8.43 14.81
CA PRO A 218 25.54 8.42 15.97
C PRO A 218 25.62 7.08 16.71
N ARG A 219 25.30 7.08 17.99
CA ARG A 219 25.15 5.87 18.78
C ARG A 219 23.75 5.30 18.58
N ILE A 220 23.63 4.22 17.83
CA ILE A 220 22.34 3.56 17.60
C ILE A 220 21.91 2.91 18.92
N VAL A 221 20.79 3.34 19.47
CA VAL A 221 20.22 2.84 20.73
C VAL A 221 19.08 1.87 20.51
N CYS A 222 18.40 1.96 19.37
CA CYS A 222 17.32 1.09 18.98
C CYS A 222 17.10 1.11 17.49
N GLU A 223 16.63 -0.01 16.93
CA GLU A 223 16.11 -0.11 15.56
C GLU A 223 14.66 -0.60 15.64
N CYS A 224 13.75 0.05 14.91
CA CYS A 224 12.32 -0.24 14.96
C CYS A 224 11.74 -0.36 13.55
N ASP A 225 10.96 -1.41 13.29
CA ASP A 225 10.14 -1.53 12.10
C ASP A 225 8.92 -0.60 12.16
N ASP A 226 8.35 -0.45 13.36
CA ASP A 226 7.20 0.40 13.61
C ASP A 226 7.60 1.83 13.99
N SER A 227 7.23 2.77 13.16
CA SER A 227 7.46 4.20 13.41
C SER A 227 6.73 4.76 14.65
N ALA A 228 5.64 4.13 15.11
CA ALA A 228 4.94 4.55 16.31
C ALA A 228 5.74 4.16 17.56
N LEU A 229 6.35 2.96 17.56
CA LEU A 229 7.24 2.53 18.63
C LEU A 229 8.49 3.40 18.71
N ALA A 230 9.09 3.72 17.56
CA ALA A 230 10.24 4.65 17.49
C ALA A 230 9.92 6.01 18.13
N LYS A 231 8.73 6.57 17.85
CA LYS A 231 8.27 7.84 18.43
C LYS A 231 8.04 7.75 19.95
N GLU A 232 7.54 6.59 20.46
CA GLU A 232 7.38 6.39 21.90
C GLU A 232 8.73 6.30 22.62
N PHE A 233 9.72 5.61 22.06
CA PHE A 233 11.08 5.63 22.60
C PHE A 233 11.69 7.03 22.59
N GLY A 234 11.53 7.74 21.46
CA GLY A 234 12.02 9.12 21.35
C GLY A 234 11.37 10.07 22.35
N ARG A 235 10.06 9.99 22.54
CA ARG A 235 9.32 10.79 23.55
C ARG A 235 9.83 10.56 24.97
N ARG A 236 10.22 9.32 25.29
CA ARG A 236 10.79 8.96 26.59
C ARG A 236 12.27 9.36 26.73
N GLY A 237 12.87 9.97 25.69
CA GLY A 237 14.27 10.42 25.74
C GLY A 237 15.29 9.31 25.52
N LEU A 238 14.91 8.17 24.96
CA LEU A 238 15.85 7.08 24.68
C LEU A 238 16.84 7.46 23.57
N GLY A 239 16.38 8.20 22.58
CA GLY A 239 17.17 8.69 21.47
C GLY A 239 16.42 9.67 20.57
N ILE A 240 17.14 10.27 19.65
CA ILE A 240 16.61 11.10 18.58
C ILE A 240 15.99 10.17 17.53
N PHE A 241 14.80 10.47 17.04
CA PHE A 241 14.12 9.71 16.02
C PHE A 241 13.76 10.58 14.82
N ILE A 242 13.42 9.97 13.69
CA ILE A 242 13.01 10.71 12.48
C ILE A 242 11.49 10.60 12.25
N GLY A 243 10.97 11.56 11.49
CA GLY A 243 9.61 11.52 10.96
C GLY A 243 9.45 12.46 9.77
N PRO A 244 8.38 12.26 8.97
CA PRO A 244 8.12 13.05 7.77
C PRO A 244 8.03 14.56 8.08
N THR A 245 8.69 15.39 7.28
CA THR A 245 8.66 16.86 7.49
C THR A 245 7.26 17.45 7.41
N VAL A 246 6.38 16.87 6.59
CA VAL A 246 4.98 17.29 6.47
C VAL A 246 4.16 17.07 7.75
N LEU A 247 4.66 16.25 8.68
CA LEU A 247 4.04 15.99 9.98
C LEU A 247 4.78 16.63 11.15
N GLU A 248 5.77 17.48 10.91
CA GLU A 248 6.64 18.02 11.96
C GLU A 248 5.85 18.61 13.13
N ARG A 249 4.92 19.54 12.87
CA ARG A 249 4.08 20.17 13.89
C ARG A 249 3.19 19.19 14.65
N ASP A 250 2.65 18.19 13.95
CA ASP A 250 1.78 17.16 14.56
C ASP A 250 2.58 16.26 15.49
N ILE A 251 3.80 15.88 15.07
CA ILE A 251 4.71 15.05 15.86
C ILE A 251 5.13 15.82 17.11
N GLU A 252 5.56 17.07 16.98
CA GLU A 252 5.94 17.92 18.12
C GLU A 252 4.79 18.03 19.13
N LYS A 253 3.59 18.38 18.66
CA LYS A 253 2.41 18.53 19.51
C LYS A 253 1.99 17.22 20.17
N LYS A 254 1.94 16.13 19.40
CA LYS A 254 1.41 14.83 19.88
C LYS A 254 2.34 14.15 20.87
N TYR A 255 3.65 14.24 20.64
CA TYR A 255 4.65 13.51 21.43
C TYR A 255 5.40 14.40 22.42
N GLY A 256 5.19 15.71 22.42
CA GLY A 256 5.89 16.64 23.30
C GLY A 256 7.38 16.70 23.04
N VAL A 257 7.79 16.56 21.79
CA VAL A 257 9.18 16.59 21.32
C VAL A 257 9.46 17.86 20.53
N ARG A 258 10.73 18.11 20.22
CA ARG A 258 11.16 19.27 19.42
C ARG A 258 12.02 18.82 18.25
N ALA A 259 11.84 19.46 17.10
CA ALA A 259 12.67 19.22 15.93
C ALA A 259 14.06 19.87 16.11
N LEU A 260 15.12 19.06 15.99
CA LEU A 260 16.53 19.51 15.96
C LEU A 260 16.91 20.10 14.61
N GLY A 261 16.31 19.60 13.54
CA GLY A 261 16.53 20.00 12.18
C GLY A 261 15.90 19.04 11.20
N ALA A 262 15.95 19.38 9.92
CA ALA A 262 15.35 18.60 8.85
C ALA A 262 16.30 18.50 7.65
N THR A 263 16.13 17.44 6.84
CA THR A 263 16.84 17.28 5.58
C THR A 263 15.90 16.84 4.46
N PRO A 264 15.98 17.47 3.28
CA PRO A 264 15.26 17.01 2.11
C PRO A 264 15.96 15.86 1.39
N GLU A 265 17.19 15.52 1.76
CA GLU A 265 18.00 14.51 1.08
C GLU A 265 17.61 13.07 1.47
N VAL A 266 17.04 12.88 2.65
CA VAL A 266 16.44 11.63 3.06
C VAL A 266 14.95 11.71 2.75
N MET A 267 14.57 11.25 1.55
CA MET A 267 13.19 11.33 1.09
C MET A 267 12.36 10.13 1.58
N GLU A 268 11.19 10.41 2.12
CA GLU A 268 10.11 9.44 2.22
C GLU A 268 9.16 9.66 1.05
N GLU A 269 8.87 8.62 0.28
CA GLU A 269 7.98 8.67 -0.86
C GLU A 269 6.78 7.76 -0.62
N PHE A 270 5.62 8.14 -1.14
CA PHE A 270 4.38 7.39 -0.94
C PHE A 270 3.72 7.11 -2.28
N PHE A 271 3.20 5.89 -2.40
CA PHE A 271 2.60 5.36 -3.61
C PHE A 271 1.21 4.81 -3.32
N ALA A 272 0.30 5.03 -4.24
CA ALA A 272 -0.94 4.30 -4.37
C ALA A 272 -0.73 3.21 -5.43
N ILE A 273 -0.99 1.97 -5.07
CA ILE A 273 -0.83 0.82 -5.96
C ILE A 273 -2.21 0.23 -6.21
N SER A 274 -2.63 0.13 -7.48
CA SER A 274 -3.92 -0.40 -7.86
C SER A 274 -3.81 -1.28 -9.11
N VAL A 275 -4.79 -2.14 -9.35
CA VAL A 275 -4.88 -2.95 -10.58
C VAL A 275 -5.27 -2.11 -11.79
N GLU A 276 -5.81 -0.91 -11.59
CA GLU A 276 -6.21 0.00 -12.64
C GLU A 276 -5.03 0.87 -13.10
N ARG A 277 -4.77 0.88 -14.40
CA ARG A 277 -3.79 1.81 -14.99
C ARG A 277 -4.26 3.27 -14.94
N ARG A 278 -5.55 3.51 -15.07
CA ARG A 278 -6.21 4.81 -14.87
C ARG A 278 -7.07 4.70 -13.62
N ILE A 279 -6.88 5.61 -12.69
CA ILE A 279 -7.67 5.69 -11.47
C ILE A 279 -9.08 6.13 -11.85
N THR A 280 -10.05 5.26 -11.66
CA THR A 280 -11.48 5.53 -11.90
C THR A 280 -12.29 5.42 -10.61
N HIS A 281 -11.82 4.66 -9.62
CA HIS A 281 -12.51 4.49 -8.35
C HIS A 281 -12.58 5.81 -7.57
N PRO A 282 -13.79 6.27 -7.15
CA PRO A 282 -13.96 7.60 -6.52
C PRO A 282 -13.10 7.82 -5.29
N CYS A 283 -12.96 6.81 -4.42
CA CYS A 283 -12.13 6.90 -3.22
C CYS A 283 -10.65 7.06 -3.59
N VAL A 284 -10.16 6.33 -4.59
CA VAL A 284 -8.75 6.42 -5.03
C VAL A 284 -8.47 7.78 -5.67
N THR A 285 -9.42 8.32 -6.44
CA THR A 285 -9.34 9.68 -6.98
C THR A 285 -9.22 10.71 -5.86
N ALA A 286 -10.12 10.66 -4.85
CA ALA A 286 -10.09 11.57 -3.72
C ALA A 286 -8.76 11.50 -2.95
N ILE A 287 -8.22 10.30 -2.72
CA ILE A 287 -6.92 10.08 -2.07
C ILE A 287 -5.79 10.72 -2.88
N THR A 288 -5.76 10.49 -4.20
CA THR A 288 -4.68 11.01 -5.06
C THR A 288 -4.72 12.52 -5.22
N GLU A 289 -5.90 13.12 -5.28
CA GLU A 289 -6.07 14.57 -5.33
C GLU A 289 -5.66 15.23 -4.01
N ALA A 290 -6.09 14.70 -2.88
CA ALA A 290 -5.71 15.22 -1.56
C ALA A 290 -4.20 15.09 -1.30
N ALA A 291 -3.59 13.98 -1.72
CA ALA A 291 -2.14 13.82 -1.62
C ALA A 291 -1.39 14.94 -2.34
N ARG A 292 -1.79 15.26 -3.58
CA ARG A 292 -1.14 16.27 -4.43
C ARG A 292 -1.42 17.70 -4.00
N ASN A 293 -2.66 17.99 -3.63
CA ASN A 293 -3.13 19.36 -3.42
C ASN A 293 -2.96 19.82 -1.97
N ASP A 294 -2.87 18.90 -1.00
CA ASP A 294 -2.82 19.21 0.42
C ASP A 294 -1.56 18.63 1.09
N LEU A 295 -1.47 17.30 1.23
CA LEU A 295 -0.44 16.67 2.08
C LEU A 295 0.98 16.90 1.57
N PHE A 296 1.20 16.77 0.25
CA PHE A 296 2.51 16.94 -0.40
C PHE A 296 2.56 18.15 -1.33
N ALA A 297 1.62 19.10 -1.16
CA ALA A 297 1.64 20.35 -1.92
C ALA A 297 2.95 21.11 -1.64
N PRO A 298 3.59 21.69 -2.66
CA PRO A 298 4.75 22.54 -2.43
C PRO A 298 4.34 23.70 -1.53
N PRO A 299 5.20 24.09 -0.56
CA PRO A 299 4.88 25.22 0.32
C PRO A 299 4.58 26.46 -0.53
N PRO A 300 3.56 27.27 -0.15
CA PRO A 300 3.22 28.48 -0.89
C PRO A 300 4.47 29.35 -1.02
N ALA A 301 4.76 29.79 -2.25
CA ALA A 301 5.91 30.61 -2.55
C ALA A 301 5.91 31.83 -1.60
N ARG A 302 6.88 31.93 -0.71
CA ARG A 302 7.06 33.10 0.16
C ARG A 302 7.12 34.33 -0.76
N LYS A 303 6.09 35.17 -0.72
CA LYS A 303 6.13 36.49 -1.36
C LYS A 303 7.39 37.20 -0.85
N ARG A 304 8.37 37.34 -1.74
CA ARG A 304 9.55 38.20 -1.45
C ARG A 304 8.97 39.55 -1.08
N ALA A 305 9.14 39.94 0.18
CA ALA A 305 8.87 41.32 0.61
C ALA A 305 9.71 42.23 -0.28
N ARG A 306 9.05 42.98 -1.16
CA ARG A 306 9.71 44.08 -1.89
C ARG A 306 10.23 45.01 -0.82
N ARG A 307 11.55 45.04 -0.66
CA ARG A 307 12.21 46.16 0.06
C ARG A 307 11.82 47.40 -0.72
N ALA A 308 10.98 48.22 -0.12
CA ALA A 308 10.78 49.59 -0.56
C ALA A 308 12.11 50.34 -0.27
N THR A 309 12.83 50.67 -1.33
CA THR A 309 13.87 51.68 -1.30
C THR A 309 13.17 53.02 -1.30
N ALA A 310 13.28 53.75 -0.19
CA ALA A 310 13.12 55.17 -0.11
C ALA A 310 14.53 55.76 0.09
#